data_cffa5c0c73f287bf13555cf0a7c0d356
#
_entry.id   cffa5c0c73f287bf13555cf0a7c0d356
#
_cell.length_a   1.000
_cell.length_b   1.000
_cell.length_c   1.000
_cell.angle_alpha   90.00
_cell.angle_beta   90.00
_cell.angle_gamma   90.00
#
_symmetry.space_group_name_H-M   'P 1'
#
loop_
_entity.id
_entity.type
_entity.pdbx_description
1 polymer ?
#
loop_
_entity_poly.entity_id
_entity_poly.type
_entity_poly.pdbx_seq_one_letter_code
_entity_poly.pdbx_strand_id
1 'polypeptide(L)'
;MLFKFEDSTLQPIYEKVISGTRLSYEDGVALWKTPDLLGVGYMANIVRERLNGDKTYFIHNRHINPTNVCVLSSQFCAFGVKEDNPTAYTKSLDEIVNQIENQQ
;
A
#
# COMPACT_ATOMS: atom_id res chain seq x y z
N MET A 1 -19.53 16.87 -16.47
CA MET A 1 -19.04 15.99 -17.53
C MET A 1 -19.19 14.56 -17.05
N LEU A 2 -19.99 13.73 -17.75
CA LEU A 2 -20.12 12.32 -17.36
C LEU A 2 -18.84 11.59 -17.77
N PHE A 3 -18.22 10.84 -16.83
CA PHE A 3 -17.06 10.01 -17.14
C PHE A 3 -17.48 8.91 -18.13
N LYS A 4 -16.69 8.70 -19.17
CA LYS A 4 -16.94 7.68 -20.18
C LYS A 4 -15.96 6.53 -19.96
N PHE A 5 -16.49 5.35 -19.66
CA PHE A 5 -15.68 4.14 -19.57
C PHE A 5 -15.28 3.66 -20.96
N GLU A 6 -14.04 3.25 -21.12
CA GLU A 6 -13.56 2.56 -22.32
C GLU A 6 -14.05 1.13 -22.34
N ASP A 7 -14.13 0.50 -21.15
CA ASP A 7 -14.71 -0.83 -20.96
C ASP A 7 -16.16 -0.72 -20.48
N SER A 8 -17.12 -0.99 -21.35
CA SER A 8 -18.54 -0.93 -21.02
C SER A 8 -18.97 -1.91 -19.92
N THR A 9 -18.20 -2.95 -19.63
CA THR A 9 -18.50 -3.90 -18.55
C THR A 9 -18.37 -3.27 -17.17
N LEU A 10 -17.70 -2.12 -17.07
CA LEU A 10 -17.58 -1.36 -15.82
C LEU A 10 -18.84 -0.55 -15.48
N GLN A 11 -19.74 -0.32 -16.43
CA GLN A 11 -20.92 0.51 -16.19
C GLN A 11 -21.85 -0.02 -15.08
N PRO A 12 -22.21 -1.32 -15.01
CA PRO A 12 -22.99 -1.86 -13.90
C PRO A 12 -22.29 -1.80 -12.56
N ILE A 13 -20.94 -1.92 -12.56
CA ILE A 13 -20.12 -1.80 -11.35
C ILE A 13 -20.14 -0.35 -10.86
N TYR A 14 -20.02 0.61 -11.76
CA TYR A 14 -20.12 2.04 -11.44
C TYR A 14 -21.47 2.37 -10.78
N GLU A 15 -22.60 1.84 -11.27
CA GLU A 15 -23.91 2.05 -10.67
C GLU A 15 -23.96 1.53 -9.22
N LYS A 16 -23.36 0.38 -8.95
CA LYS A 16 -23.20 -0.14 -7.57
C LYS A 16 -22.34 0.78 -6.72
N VAL A 17 -21.24 1.29 -7.27
CA VAL A 17 -20.36 2.23 -6.57
C VAL A 17 -21.09 3.51 -6.21
N ILE A 18 -21.84 4.11 -7.13
CA ILE A 18 -22.63 5.32 -6.87
C ILE A 18 -23.70 5.09 -5.82
N SER A 19 -24.43 3.98 -5.91
CA SER A 19 -25.50 3.64 -4.95
C SER A 19 -24.97 3.18 -3.59
N GLY A 20 -23.66 2.95 -3.45
CA GLY A 20 -23.06 2.41 -2.22
C GLY A 20 -23.34 0.91 -2.02
N THR A 21 -23.80 0.22 -3.04
CA THR A 21 -24.02 -1.22 -3.01
C THR A 21 -22.67 -1.97 -2.99
N ARG A 22 -22.57 -2.98 -2.13
CA ARG A 22 -21.36 -3.79 -2.05
C ARG A 22 -21.12 -4.55 -3.34
N LEU A 23 -19.89 -4.51 -3.84
CA LEU A 23 -19.47 -5.25 -5.01
C LEU A 23 -19.39 -6.75 -4.70
N SER A 24 -19.73 -7.58 -5.71
CA SER A 24 -19.60 -9.03 -5.64
C SER A 24 -18.16 -9.47 -5.93
N TYR A 25 -17.90 -10.77 -5.78
CA TYR A 25 -16.64 -11.37 -6.19
C TYR A 25 -16.39 -11.20 -7.69
N GLU A 26 -17.43 -11.40 -8.51
CA GLU A 26 -17.36 -11.27 -9.96
C GLU A 26 -17.07 -9.84 -10.39
N ASP A 27 -17.65 -8.85 -9.71
CA ASP A 27 -17.33 -7.43 -9.91
C ASP A 27 -15.84 -7.17 -9.63
N GLY A 28 -15.31 -7.74 -8.56
CA GLY A 28 -13.88 -7.62 -8.21
C GLY A 28 -12.98 -8.25 -9.27
N VAL A 29 -13.34 -9.42 -9.79
CA VAL A 29 -12.61 -10.08 -10.90
C VAL A 29 -12.67 -9.24 -12.17
N ALA A 30 -13.82 -8.62 -12.48
CA ALA A 30 -13.96 -7.73 -13.64
C ALA A 30 -13.06 -6.49 -13.51
N LEU A 31 -13.06 -5.86 -12.34
CA LEU A 31 -12.16 -4.71 -12.04
C LEU A 31 -10.67 -5.05 -12.17
N TRP A 32 -10.29 -6.28 -11.81
CA TRP A 32 -8.91 -6.75 -11.94
C TRP A 32 -8.49 -7.02 -13.39
N LYS A 33 -9.42 -7.49 -14.21
CA LYS A 33 -9.15 -7.91 -15.60
C LYS A 33 -9.31 -6.80 -16.64
N THR A 34 -10.03 -5.73 -16.31
CA THR A 34 -10.28 -4.64 -17.25
C THR A 34 -8.98 -3.93 -17.65
N PRO A 35 -8.80 -3.54 -18.91
CA PRO A 35 -7.73 -2.65 -19.35
C PRO A 35 -8.00 -1.17 -19.01
N ASP A 36 -9.24 -0.81 -18.64
CA ASP A 36 -9.64 0.57 -18.34
C ASP A 36 -9.24 0.99 -16.92
N LEU A 37 -7.93 1.19 -16.73
CA LEU A 37 -7.38 1.61 -15.46
C LEU A 37 -7.92 2.98 -15.00
N LEU A 38 -8.21 3.89 -15.94
CA LEU A 38 -8.78 5.20 -15.62
C LEU A 38 -10.20 5.09 -15.09
N GLY A 39 -11.00 4.19 -15.66
CA GLY A 39 -12.35 3.89 -15.18
C GLY A 39 -12.34 3.32 -13.77
N VAL A 40 -11.43 2.38 -13.48
CA VAL A 40 -11.25 1.82 -12.13
C VAL A 40 -10.81 2.92 -11.15
N GLY A 41 -9.83 3.74 -11.54
CA GLY A 41 -9.34 4.85 -10.72
C GLY A 41 -10.42 5.89 -10.41
N TYR A 42 -11.26 6.23 -11.38
CA TYR A 42 -12.39 7.12 -11.19
C TYR A 42 -13.38 6.59 -10.14
N MET A 43 -13.78 5.32 -10.25
CA MET A 43 -14.66 4.68 -9.27
C MET A 43 -14.02 4.61 -7.88
N ALA A 44 -12.73 4.28 -7.79
CA ALA A 44 -11.99 4.25 -6.53
C ALA A 44 -11.96 5.63 -5.87
N ASN A 45 -11.76 6.70 -6.65
CA ASN A 45 -11.77 8.07 -6.12
C ASN A 45 -13.15 8.48 -5.58
N ILE A 46 -14.24 8.08 -6.22
CA ILE A 46 -15.60 8.32 -5.71
C ILE A 46 -15.78 7.72 -4.31
N VAL A 47 -15.32 6.47 -4.13
CA VAL A 47 -15.39 5.80 -2.82
C VAL A 47 -14.49 6.49 -1.81
N ARG A 48 -13.26 6.84 -2.19
CA ARG A 48 -12.31 7.56 -1.35
C ARG A 48 -12.90 8.88 -0.85
N GLU A 49 -13.46 9.69 -1.75
CA GLU A 49 -14.05 10.98 -1.40
C GLU A 49 -15.28 10.83 -0.51
N ARG A 50 -16.10 9.80 -0.75
CA ARG A 50 -17.25 9.49 0.10
C ARG A 50 -16.85 9.18 1.55
N LEU A 51 -15.72 8.48 1.75
CA LEU A 51 -15.25 8.04 3.05
C LEU A 51 -14.38 9.08 3.77
N ASN A 52 -13.63 9.90 3.03
CA ASN A 52 -12.58 10.75 3.60
C ASN A 52 -12.71 12.23 3.21
N GLY A 53 -13.71 12.59 2.39
CA GLY A 53 -13.82 13.94 1.83
C GLY A 53 -12.63 14.24 0.90
N ASP A 54 -12.20 15.48 0.90
CA ASP A 54 -11.07 15.99 0.10
C ASP A 54 -9.71 15.83 0.81
N LYS A 55 -9.71 15.24 2.03
CA LYS A 55 -8.50 15.07 2.83
C LYS A 55 -7.71 13.83 2.39
N THR A 56 -6.41 14.02 2.30
CA THR A 56 -5.44 12.94 2.07
C THR A 56 -4.40 12.99 3.17
N TYR A 57 -4.17 11.86 3.80
CA TYR A 57 -3.14 11.69 4.83
C TYR A 57 -1.99 10.90 4.23
N PHE A 58 -0.78 11.26 4.64
CA PHE A 58 0.41 10.48 4.30
C PHE A 58 1.27 10.29 5.55
N ILE A 59 2.07 9.24 5.53
CA ILE A 59 3.01 8.96 6.60
C ILE A 59 4.41 9.24 6.05
N HIS A 60 5.12 10.13 6.74
CA HIS A 60 6.54 10.35 6.52
C HIS A 60 7.29 9.73 7.69
N ASN A 61 7.71 8.48 7.52
CA ASN A 61 8.44 7.74 8.54
C ASN A 61 9.72 7.14 7.97
N ARG A 62 10.55 6.64 8.85
CA ARG A 62 11.76 5.94 8.49
C ARG A 62 11.94 4.69 9.33
N HIS A 63 12.39 3.63 8.67
CA HIS A 63 12.84 2.42 9.34
C HIS A 63 14.22 2.62 9.95
N ILE A 64 14.29 2.42 11.26
CA ILE A 64 15.56 2.35 12.01
C ILE A 64 15.68 0.92 12.51
N ASN A 65 16.56 0.17 11.87
CA ASN A 65 16.86 -1.19 12.25
C ASN A 65 18.17 -1.19 13.03
N PRO A 66 18.13 -1.25 14.37
CA PRO A 66 19.34 -1.18 15.21
C PRO A 66 20.24 -2.40 15.05
N THR A 67 19.67 -3.54 14.70
CA THR A 67 20.40 -4.79 14.48
C THR A 67 19.64 -5.68 13.49
N ASN A 68 20.36 -6.51 12.74
CA ASN A 68 19.78 -7.62 12.00
C ASN A 68 20.06 -8.98 12.67
N VAL A 69 20.75 -9.00 13.81
CA VAL A 69 20.98 -10.23 14.55
C VAL A 69 19.70 -10.73 15.19
N CYS A 70 19.34 -11.97 14.92
CA CYS A 70 18.10 -12.57 15.40
C CYS A 70 18.32 -13.98 15.92
N VAL A 71 17.80 -14.26 17.11
CA VAL A 71 17.84 -15.60 17.71
C VAL A 71 16.85 -16.56 17.06
N LEU A 72 15.79 -16.04 16.44
CA LEU A 72 14.76 -16.82 15.75
C LEU A 72 15.23 -17.24 14.36
N SER A 73 14.66 -18.34 13.85
CA SER A 73 14.93 -18.86 12.50
C SER A 73 13.62 -18.88 11.71
N SER A 74 13.07 -17.67 11.45
CA SER A 74 11.84 -17.56 10.68
C SER A 74 12.10 -17.72 9.18
N GLN A 75 11.35 -18.62 8.53
CA GLN A 75 11.44 -18.82 7.08
C GLN A 75 10.92 -17.64 6.26
N PHE A 76 10.10 -16.77 6.85
CA PHE A 76 9.57 -15.57 6.19
C PHE A 76 10.49 -14.35 6.27
N CYS A 77 11.48 -14.38 7.17
CA CYS A 77 12.33 -13.23 7.42
C CYS A 77 13.62 -13.30 6.61
N ALA A 78 13.71 -12.52 5.55
CA ALA A 78 14.95 -12.36 4.77
C ALA A 78 15.95 -11.38 5.40
N PHE A 79 15.57 -10.68 6.48
CA PHE A 79 16.38 -9.64 7.11
C PHE A 79 17.21 -10.15 8.29
N GLY A 80 16.64 -11.02 9.13
CA GLY A 80 17.31 -11.56 10.32
C GLY A 80 18.39 -12.55 9.98
N VAL A 81 19.58 -12.40 10.60
CA VAL A 81 20.71 -13.32 10.45
C VAL A 81 21.20 -13.79 11.82
N LYS A 82 22.02 -14.82 11.86
CA LYS A 82 22.69 -15.27 13.07
C LYS A 82 23.92 -14.38 13.34
N GLU A 83 24.35 -14.33 14.59
CA GLU A 83 25.46 -13.48 15.04
C GLU A 83 26.78 -13.74 14.33
N ASP A 84 27.02 -15.00 13.95
CA ASP A 84 28.21 -15.45 13.20
C ASP A 84 28.15 -15.18 11.70
N ASN A 85 27.04 -14.63 11.21
CA ASN A 85 26.89 -14.33 9.78
C ASN A 85 27.75 -13.11 9.41
N PRO A 86 28.51 -13.17 8.28
CA PRO A 86 29.34 -12.06 7.83
C PRO A 86 28.60 -10.74 7.59
N THR A 87 27.27 -10.79 7.42
CA THR A 87 26.42 -9.61 7.22
C THR A 87 25.72 -9.14 8.50
N ALA A 88 26.03 -9.79 9.64
CA ALA A 88 25.48 -9.40 10.93
C ALA A 88 25.98 -7.99 11.34
N TYR A 89 25.07 -7.16 11.85
CA TYR A 89 25.41 -5.86 12.39
C TYR A 89 24.56 -5.51 13.60
N THR A 90 25.13 -4.71 14.47
CA THR A 90 24.43 -4.00 15.55
C THR A 90 24.98 -2.58 15.61
N LYS A 91 24.10 -1.59 15.46
CA LYS A 91 24.45 -0.17 15.47
C LYS A 91 24.64 0.34 16.90
N SER A 92 25.59 1.23 17.09
CA SER A 92 25.72 2.00 18.30
C SER A 92 24.60 3.04 18.44
N LEU A 93 24.41 3.58 19.65
CA LEU A 93 23.45 4.67 19.88
C LEU A 93 23.79 5.90 19.04
N ASP A 94 25.06 6.23 18.90
CA ASP A 94 25.50 7.39 18.09
C ASP A 94 25.18 7.20 16.62
N GLU A 95 25.35 6.02 16.08
CA GLU A 95 24.96 5.71 14.70
C GLU A 95 23.45 5.85 14.48
N ILE A 96 22.64 5.43 15.47
CA ILE A 96 21.19 5.57 15.41
C ILE A 96 20.78 7.04 15.46
N VAL A 97 21.34 7.81 16.40
CA VAL A 97 21.07 9.25 16.55
C VAL A 97 21.48 10.00 15.28
N ASN A 98 22.69 9.77 14.78
CA ASN A 98 23.17 10.37 13.53
C ASN A 98 22.27 10.02 12.33
N GLN A 99 21.74 8.81 12.32
CA GLN A 99 20.80 8.38 11.28
C GLN A 99 19.47 9.14 11.34
N ILE A 100 19.04 9.59 12.49
CA ILE A 100 17.84 10.41 12.69
C ILE A 100 18.11 11.87 12.33
N GLU A 101 19.20 12.44 12.82
CA GLU A 101 19.55 13.86 12.69
C GLU A 101 19.92 14.27 11.26
N ASN A 102 20.62 13.40 10.53
CA ASN A 102 21.11 13.69 9.17
C ASN A 102 20.05 13.46 8.07
N GLN A 103 18.75 13.59 8.42
CA GLN A 103 17.68 13.31 7.50
C GLN A 103 16.61 14.39 7.52
N GLN A 104 16.96 15.43 6.86
CA GLN A 104 16.04 16.46 6.37
C GLN A 104 15.68 16.18 4.90
#